data_3f4ed49dbc91a5dedb4f85df1427ed80
#
_entry.id   3f4ed49dbc91a5dedb4f85df1427ed80
#
_cell.length_a   1.000
_cell.length_b   1.000
_cell.length_c   1.000
_cell.angle_alpha   90.00
_cell.angle_beta   90.00
_cell.angle_gamma   90.00
#
_symmetry.space_group_name_H-M   'P 1'
#
loop_
_entity.id
_entity.type
_entity.pdbx_description
1 polymer ?
#
loop_
_entity_poly.entity_id
_entity_poly.type
_entity_poly.pdbx_seq_one_letter_code
_entity_poly.pdbx_strand_id
1 'polypeptide(L)'
;MGSNAVKLGTGAATGMFFHAPSGTALPTYPTDTLGSDWKEVGYVAEDGITWHHGRSATPLKDWSNSIRRMLQDDATGTVAVPIISTTKEVLETLFGSGNVTESAATSSHGKLEAVEVKEGVISGEEAFLFLMKDGDDTIMLGTTKGFITTLDDISFAPGSAITWGATVSADAWKLILDDGQVTT
;
A
#
# COMPACT_ATOMS: atom_id res chain seq x y z
N MET A 1 29.65 1.43 16.41
CA MET A 1 29.61 0.69 15.12
C MET A 1 28.81 1.57 14.18
N GLY A 2 29.31 1.86 12.98
CA GLY A 2 28.62 2.76 12.06
C GLY A 2 27.30 2.14 11.63
N SER A 3 26.19 2.87 11.78
CA SER A 3 24.91 2.44 11.24
C SER A 3 25.07 2.22 9.74
N ASN A 4 24.62 1.09 9.27
CA ASN A 4 24.60 0.81 7.84
C ASN A 4 23.68 1.83 7.17
N ALA A 5 24.26 2.75 6.41
CA ALA A 5 23.48 3.83 5.77
C ALA A 5 22.64 3.32 4.57
N VAL A 6 22.87 2.08 4.15
CA VAL A 6 22.11 1.42 3.07
C VAL A 6 21.08 0.50 3.71
N LYS A 7 19.80 0.76 3.42
CA LYS A 7 18.68 -0.07 3.88
C LYS A 7 18.15 -0.92 2.74
N LEU A 8 17.92 -2.20 3.01
CA LEU A 8 17.31 -3.14 2.09
C LEU A 8 15.85 -3.35 2.53
N GLY A 9 14.90 -3.06 1.66
CA GLY A 9 13.49 -3.33 1.92
C GLY A 9 13.19 -4.79 1.66
N THR A 10 13.16 -5.61 2.71
CA THR A 10 12.66 -6.99 2.64
C THR A 10 11.32 -7.08 3.34
N GLY A 11 10.43 -7.95 2.86
CA GLY A 11 9.13 -8.15 3.47
C GLY A 11 9.22 -8.67 4.90
N ALA A 12 8.31 -8.24 5.74
CA ALA A 12 8.12 -8.84 7.06
C ALA A 12 7.63 -10.30 6.89
N ALA A 13 7.98 -11.17 7.85
CA ALA A 13 7.68 -12.61 7.75
C ALA A 13 6.16 -12.93 7.76
N THR A 14 5.31 -11.98 8.16
CA THR A 14 3.87 -12.18 8.36
C THR A 14 2.97 -11.29 7.50
N GLY A 15 3.52 -10.62 6.50
CA GLY A 15 2.75 -9.75 5.62
C GLY A 15 3.37 -8.36 5.54
N MET A 16 3.38 -7.83 4.35
CA MET A 16 3.98 -6.51 4.06
C MET A 16 2.94 -5.42 3.88
N PHE A 17 1.72 -5.81 3.54
CA PHE A 17 0.67 -4.89 3.16
C PHE A 17 -0.58 -5.15 4.01
N PHE A 18 -1.03 -4.10 4.67
CA PHE A 18 -2.24 -4.11 5.50
C PHE A 18 -3.15 -2.97 5.08
N HIS A 19 -4.44 -3.17 5.26
CA HIS A 19 -5.46 -2.14 5.13
C HIS A 19 -6.33 -2.07 6.38
N ALA A 20 -6.99 -0.93 6.58
CA ALA A 20 -7.93 -0.71 7.67
C ALA A 20 -8.96 0.36 7.26
N PRO A 21 -10.08 0.50 7.98
CA PRO A 21 -11.02 1.59 7.76
C PRO A 21 -10.34 2.96 7.80
N SER A 22 -10.82 3.88 6.94
CA SER A 22 -10.28 5.25 6.87
C SER A 22 -10.21 5.93 8.23
N GLY A 23 -9.10 6.60 8.48
CA GLY A 23 -8.85 7.30 9.74
C GLY A 23 -8.30 6.42 10.85
N THR A 24 -8.09 5.11 10.63
CA THR A 24 -7.42 4.23 11.59
C THR A 24 -6.01 4.76 11.86
N ALA A 25 -5.67 4.90 13.14
CA ALA A 25 -4.37 5.40 13.55
C ALA A 25 -3.25 4.43 13.15
N LEU A 26 -2.17 4.99 12.59
CA LEU A 26 -0.95 4.22 12.34
C LEU A 26 -0.27 3.86 13.67
N PRO A 27 0.38 2.70 13.78
CA PRO A 27 1.17 2.35 14.93
C PRO A 27 2.28 3.39 15.18
N THR A 28 2.71 3.50 16.42
CA THR A 28 3.78 4.44 16.79
C THR A 28 5.14 3.88 16.37
N TYR A 29 5.33 2.58 16.59
CA TYR A 29 6.53 1.85 16.17
C TYR A 29 6.17 0.79 15.17
N PRO A 30 7.05 0.49 14.20
CA PRO A 30 6.83 -0.57 13.22
C PRO A 30 6.68 -1.96 13.83
N THR A 31 7.20 -2.15 15.05
CA THR A 31 7.16 -3.40 15.81
C THR A 31 5.94 -3.54 16.73
N ASP A 32 5.10 -2.51 16.83
CA ASP A 32 3.87 -2.57 17.62
C ASP A 32 2.91 -3.62 17.05
N THR A 33 2.18 -4.26 17.95
CA THR A 33 1.08 -5.15 17.56
C THR A 33 -0.02 -4.32 16.90
N LEU A 34 -0.37 -4.68 15.68
CA LEU A 34 -1.46 -4.02 14.96
C LEU A 34 -2.80 -4.29 15.65
N GLY A 35 -3.64 -3.26 15.72
CA GLY A 35 -5.00 -3.40 16.22
C GLY A 35 -5.85 -4.31 15.33
N SER A 36 -6.98 -4.80 15.87
CA SER A 36 -7.90 -5.71 15.17
C SER A 36 -8.51 -5.14 13.87
N ASP A 37 -8.47 -3.83 13.70
CA ASP A 37 -9.00 -3.15 12.52
C ASP A 37 -8.07 -3.30 11.31
N TRP A 38 -6.76 -3.55 11.56
CA TRP A 38 -5.78 -3.81 10.52
C TRP A 38 -5.90 -5.25 10.03
N LYS A 39 -6.15 -5.40 8.74
CA LYS A 39 -6.23 -6.68 8.07
C LYS A 39 -5.05 -6.84 7.13
N GLU A 40 -4.45 -8.01 7.14
CA GLU A 40 -3.40 -8.37 6.19
C GLU A 40 -4.02 -8.59 4.82
N VAL A 41 -3.52 -7.86 3.80
CA VAL A 41 -3.98 -8.00 2.42
C VAL A 41 -3.32 -9.21 1.77
N GLY A 42 -2.00 -9.37 1.94
CA GLY A 42 -1.30 -10.52 1.39
C GLY A 42 0.15 -10.24 1.01
N TYR A 43 0.72 -11.17 0.25
CA TYR A 43 2.13 -11.11 -0.16
C TYR A 43 2.31 -10.19 -1.37
N VAL A 44 3.34 -9.38 -1.31
CA VAL A 44 3.81 -8.56 -2.43
C VAL A 44 4.81 -9.35 -3.27
N ALA A 45 4.83 -9.12 -4.58
CA ALA A 45 5.79 -9.75 -5.48
C ALA A 45 7.24 -9.34 -5.15
N GLU A 46 8.20 -10.08 -5.70
CA GLU A 46 9.65 -9.86 -5.43
C GLU A 46 10.14 -8.46 -5.83
N ASP A 47 9.47 -7.81 -6.77
CA ASP A 47 9.76 -6.43 -7.18
C ASP A 47 9.51 -5.40 -6.06
N GLY A 48 8.77 -5.79 -5.00
CA GLY A 48 8.46 -4.94 -3.86
C GLY A 48 7.47 -3.84 -4.18
N ILE A 49 7.47 -2.80 -3.34
CA ILE A 49 6.64 -1.60 -3.51
C ILE A 49 7.46 -0.45 -4.05
N THR A 50 6.84 0.42 -4.84
CA THR A 50 7.48 1.64 -5.33
C THR A 50 6.71 2.86 -4.85
N TRP A 51 7.38 3.73 -4.09
CA TRP A 51 6.81 4.98 -3.60
C TRP A 51 7.23 6.15 -4.48
N HIS A 52 6.27 6.77 -5.14
CA HIS A 52 6.44 7.95 -5.97
C HIS A 52 6.01 9.20 -5.23
N HIS A 53 6.82 10.24 -5.31
CA HIS A 53 6.52 11.54 -4.73
C HIS A 53 5.99 12.48 -5.81
N GLY A 54 4.72 12.87 -5.68
CA GLY A 54 4.10 13.87 -6.54
C GLY A 54 4.39 15.29 -6.05
N ARG A 55 5.59 15.80 -6.32
CA ARG A 55 5.92 17.19 -6.03
C ARG A 55 6.24 17.91 -7.33
N SER A 56 5.35 18.82 -7.74
CA SER A 56 5.63 19.75 -8.81
C SER A 56 5.45 21.18 -8.31
N ALA A 57 6.28 22.09 -8.81
CA ALA A 57 6.21 23.48 -8.44
C ALA A 57 6.52 24.37 -9.65
N THR A 58 5.63 25.29 -9.93
CA THR A 58 5.78 26.28 -11.00
C THR A 58 6.29 27.61 -10.44
N PRO A 59 7.38 28.17 -11.01
CA PRO A 59 7.88 29.46 -10.58
C PRO A 59 7.01 30.59 -11.10
N LEU A 60 6.50 31.42 -10.21
CA LEU A 60 5.90 32.70 -10.56
C LEU A 60 7.01 33.72 -10.78
N LYS A 61 7.14 34.22 -11.99
CA LYS A 61 8.16 35.18 -12.38
C LYS A 61 7.55 36.55 -12.58
N ASP A 62 8.38 37.59 -12.35
CA ASP A 62 8.03 38.95 -12.69
C ASP A 62 8.41 39.29 -14.15
N TRP A 63 8.14 40.52 -14.54
CA TRP A 63 8.42 41.03 -15.88
C TRP A 63 9.94 41.01 -16.24
N SER A 64 10.82 41.03 -15.25
CA SER A 64 12.27 40.90 -15.42
C SER A 64 12.74 39.43 -15.48
N ASN A 65 11.80 38.47 -15.56
CA ASN A 65 12.04 37.02 -15.54
C ASN A 65 12.66 36.49 -14.21
N SER A 66 12.59 37.30 -13.14
CA SER A 66 13.05 36.91 -11.81
C SER A 66 11.98 36.11 -11.09
N ILE A 67 12.37 34.98 -10.43
CA ILE A 67 11.46 34.16 -9.66
C ILE A 67 11.06 34.92 -8.39
N ARG A 68 9.77 35.18 -8.22
CA ARG A 68 9.21 35.83 -7.03
C ARG A 68 8.62 34.86 -6.04
N ARG A 69 8.09 33.75 -6.53
CA ARG A 69 7.46 32.73 -5.70
C ARG A 69 7.47 31.39 -6.42
N MET A 70 7.55 30.29 -5.66
CA MET A 70 7.26 28.95 -6.16
C MET A 70 5.82 28.60 -5.77
N LEU A 71 5.01 28.23 -6.74
CA LEU A 71 3.64 27.71 -6.53
C LEU A 71 3.73 26.19 -6.55
N GLN A 72 3.20 25.55 -5.53
CA GLN A 72 3.08 24.09 -5.52
C GLN A 72 1.84 23.69 -6.32
N ASP A 73 2.03 22.88 -7.35
CA ASP A 73 0.96 22.47 -8.25
C ASP A 73 0.35 21.12 -7.84
N ASP A 74 1.18 20.19 -7.39
CA ASP A 74 0.76 18.86 -6.96
C ASP A 74 1.53 18.43 -5.70
N ALA A 75 0.85 17.68 -4.82
CA ALA A 75 1.38 17.18 -3.57
C ALA A 75 1.02 15.70 -3.30
N THR A 76 0.40 15.02 -4.26
CA THR A 76 -0.09 13.65 -4.09
C THR A 76 1.05 12.65 -4.20
N GLY A 77 1.24 11.82 -3.17
CA GLY A 77 2.15 10.68 -3.21
C GLY A 77 1.42 9.40 -3.60
N THR A 78 2.07 8.55 -4.38
CA THR A 78 1.50 7.26 -4.78
C THR A 78 2.42 6.11 -4.45
N VAL A 79 1.83 4.95 -4.07
CA VAL A 79 2.55 3.70 -3.85
C VAL A 79 2.01 2.65 -4.79
N ALA A 80 2.86 2.16 -5.68
CA ALA A 80 2.54 1.01 -6.53
C ALA A 80 2.89 -0.28 -5.79
N VAL A 81 1.96 -1.22 -5.74
CA VAL A 81 2.08 -2.49 -5.03
C VAL A 81 1.61 -3.65 -5.91
N PRO A 82 2.52 -4.56 -6.32
CA PRO A 82 2.17 -5.79 -7.01
C PRO A 82 1.88 -6.91 -5.99
N ILE A 83 0.63 -7.34 -5.87
CA ILE A 83 0.18 -8.37 -4.92
C ILE A 83 0.08 -9.71 -5.65
N ILE A 84 0.68 -10.78 -5.10
CA ILE A 84 0.65 -12.13 -5.67
C ILE A 84 -0.33 -13.07 -4.96
N SER A 85 -0.90 -12.63 -3.85
CA SER A 85 -1.92 -13.39 -3.14
C SER A 85 -3.29 -13.18 -3.80
N THR A 86 -4.06 -14.26 -3.91
CA THR A 86 -5.45 -14.21 -4.37
C THR A 86 -6.33 -14.70 -3.21
N THR A 87 -6.67 -13.79 -2.32
CA THR A 87 -7.51 -14.03 -1.15
C THR A 87 -8.72 -13.10 -1.18
N LYS A 88 -9.72 -13.41 -0.38
CA LYS A 88 -10.91 -12.56 -0.24
C LYS A 88 -10.51 -11.14 0.18
N GLU A 89 -9.57 -11.01 1.10
CA GLU A 89 -9.08 -9.73 1.61
C GLU A 89 -8.44 -8.88 0.50
N VAL A 90 -7.65 -9.50 -0.37
CA VAL A 90 -7.10 -8.82 -1.56
C VAL A 90 -8.23 -8.32 -2.45
N LEU A 91 -9.20 -9.17 -2.75
CA LEU A 91 -10.30 -8.82 -3.63
C LEU A 91 -11.19 -7.72 -3.02
N GLU A 92 -11.47 -7.80 -1.71
CA GLU A 92 -12.23 -6.76 -1.00
C GLU A 92 -11.49 -5.42 -0.98
N THR A 93 -10.16 -5.44 -0.80
CA THR A 93 -9.34 -4.23 -0.82
C THR A 93 -9.31 -3.59 -2.20
N LEU A 94 -9.13 -4.39 -3.26
CA LEU A 94 -9.01 -3.89 -4.63
C LEU A 94 -10.35 -3.44 -5.23
N PHE A 95 -11.40 -4.22 -5.00
CA PHE A 95 -12.71 -4.02 -5.66
C PHE A 95 -13.80 -3.51 -4.72
N GLY A 96 -13.50 -3.40 -3.43
CA GLY A 96 -14.45 -3.00 -2.39
C GLY A 96 -15.23 -4.19 -1.81
N SER A 97 -15.43 -4.21 -0.51
CA SER A 97 -16.08 -5.30 0.23
C SER A 97 -17.51 -5.60 -0.21
N GLY A 98 -18.23 -4.59 -0.73
CA GLY A 98 -19.60 -4.76 -1.24
C GLY A 98 -19.71 -5.46 -2.58
N ASN A 99 -18.60 -5.66 -3.29
CA ASN A 99 -18.56 -6.29 -4.61
C ASN A 99 -18.03 -7.73 -4.58
N VAL A 100 -17.57 -8.20 -3.41
CA VAL A 100 -17.06 -9.56 -3.21
C VAL A 100 -18.12 -10.40 -2.51
N THR A 101 -18.51 -11.52 -3.13
CA THR A 101 -19.45 -12.49 -2.56
C THR A 101 -18.76 -13.82 -2.35
N GLU A 102 -19.03 -14.44 -1.21
CA GLU A 102 -18.49 -15.75 -0.85
C GLU A 102 -19.63 -16.74 -0.69
N SER A 103 -19.50 -17.92 -1.30
CA SER A 103 -20.41 -19.04 -1.11
C SER A 103 -19.64 -20.23 -0.52
N ALA A 104 -20.17 -20.77 0.58
CA ALA A 104 -19.57 -21.92 1.25
C ALA A 104 -19.50 -23.15 0.33
N ALA A 105 -18.52 -24.01 0.57
CA ALA A 105 -18.42 -25.29 -0.11
C ALA A 105 -19.66 -26.17 0.14
N THR A 106 -20.10 -26.87 -0.89
CA THR A 106 -21.19 -27.87 -0.86
C THR A 106 -20.61 -29.24 -1.13
N SER A 107 -21.47 -30.26 -1.09
CA SER A 107 -21.06 -31.66 -1.44
C SER A 107 -20.63 -31.81 -2.90
N SER A 108 -21.00 -30.90 -3.78
CA SER A 108 -20.73 -30.96 -5.23
C SER A 108 -19.81 -29.84 -5.74
N HIS A 109 -19.59 -28.79 -4.97
CA HIS A 109 -18.78 -27.64 -5.35
C HIS A 109 -17.90 -27.17 -4.19
N GLY A 110 -16.67 -26.71 -4.50
CA GLY A 110 -15.80 -26.05 -3.55
C GLY A 110 -16.34 -24.67 -3.09
N LYS A 111 -15.62 -24.03 -2.18
CA LYS A 111 -15.86 -22.64 -1.80
C LYS A 111 -15.74 -21.76 -3.06
N LEU A 112 -16.71 -20.89 -3.27
CA LEU A 112 -16.73 -19.93 -4.36
C LEU A 112 -16.51 -18.52 -3.80
N GLU A 113 -15.56 -17.80 -4.36
CA GLU A 113 -15.39 -16.37 -4.19
C GLU A 113 -15.66 -15.72 -5.55
N ALA A 114 -16.61 -14.80 -5.61
CA ALA A 114 -16.99 -14.11 -6.82
C ALA A 114 -16.87 -12.60 -6.61
N VAL A 115 -16.30 -11.93 -7.59
CA VAL A 115 -16.15 -10.47 -7.61
C VAL A 115 -16.97 -9.90 -8.74
N GLU A 116 -17.83 -8.93 -8.42
CA GLU A 116 -18.52 -8.12 -9.43
C GLU A 116 -17.70 -6.85 -9.66
N VAL A 117 -16.95 -6.82 -10.76
CA VAL A 117 -16.14 -5.63 -11.11
C VAL A 117 -17.05 -4.60 -11.77
N LYS A 118 -17.13 -3.40 -11.15
CA LYS A 118 -17.82 -2.24 -11.71
C LYS A 118 -16.79 -1.23 -12.17
N GLU A 119 -16.55 -1.19 -13.46
CA GLU A 119 -15.61 -0.24 -14.05
C GLU A 119 -16.02 1.21 -13.72
N GLY A 120 -15.02 2.05 -13.44
CA GLY A 120 -15.21 3.46 -13.11
C GLY A 120 -15.66 3.76 -11.67
N VAL A 121 -15.71 2.76 -10.81
CA VAL A 121 -15.96 2.94 -9.37
C VAL A 121 -14.63 2.83 -8.63
N ILE A 122 -14.18 3.93 -8.03
CA ILE A 122 -13.00 3.94 -7.15
C ILE A 122 -13.38 3.29 -5.83
N SER A 123 -12.49 2.45 -5.27
CA SER A 123 -12.67 1.90 -3.92
C SER A 123 -12.78 3.03 -2.89
N GLY A 124 -13.44 2.75 -1.77
CA GLY A 124 -13.59 3.72 -0.69
C GLY A 124 -12.24 4.21 -0.14
N GLU A 125 -12.28 5.30 0.63
CA GLU A 125 -11.12 5.77 1.37
C GLU A 125 -10.77 4.77 2.48
N GLU A 126 -9.52 4.35 2.54
CA GLU A 126 -9.01 3.40 3.54
C GLU A 126 -7.64 3.86 4.08
N ALA A 127 -7.26 3.31 5.22
CA ALA A 127 -5.90 3.42 5.75
C ALA A 127 -5.05 2.28 5.19
N PHE A 128 -3.80 2.57 4.82
CA PHE A 128 -2.87 1.60 4.25
C PHE A 128 -1.56 1.61 5.00
N LEU A 129 -0.97 0.43 5.17
CA LEU A 129 0.28 0.25 5.89
C LEU A 129 1.15 -0.80 5.19
N PHE A 130 2.40 -0.43 4.95
CA PHE A 130 3.43 -1.30 4.41
C PHE A 130 4.54 -1.46 5.45
N LEU A 131 4.86 -2.71 5.80
CA LEU A 131 5.93 -3.05 6.71
C LEU A 131 7.04 -3.77 5.95
N MET A 132 8.26 -3.31 6.14
CA MET A 132 9.46 -3.87 5.54
C MET A 132 10.49 -4.12 6.65
N LYS A 133 11.34 -5.12 6.48
CA LYS A 133 12.37 -5.48 7.46
C LYS A 133 13.73 -5.63 6.78
N ASP A 134 14.78 -5.15 7.44
CA ASP A 134 16.17 -5.32 7.03
C ASP A 134 17.00 -5.71 8.27
N GLY A 135 17.17 -7.01 8.49
CA GLY A 135 17.80 -7.51 9.72
C GLY A 135 16.99 -7.13 10.96
N ASP A 136 17.56 -6.31 11.83
CA ASP A 136 16.91 -5.78 13.03
C ASP A 136 16.16 -4.46 12.75
N ASP A 137 16.51 -3.79 11.65
CA ASP A 137 15.84 -2.55 11.24
C ASP A 137 14.45 -2.85 10.67
N THR A 138 13.47 -2.04 11.04
CA THR A 138 12.11 -2.11 10.50
C THR A 138 11.71 -0.78 9.88
N ILE A 139 11.10 -0.84 8.72
CA ILE A 139 10.62 0.33 7.97
C ILE A 139 9.12 0.25 7.85
N MET A 140 8.43 1.31 8.21
CA MET A 140 6.99 1.44 8.06
C MET A 140 6.66 2.61 7.16
N LEU A 141 5.88 2.37 6.12
CA LEU A 141 5.29 3.40 5.28
C LEU A 141 3.77 3.26 5.36
N GLY A 142 3.08 4.33 5.74
CA GLY A 142 1.63 4.24 5.88
C GLY A 142 0.92 5.56 5.68
N THR A 143 -0.37 5.45 5.43
CA THR A 143 -1.33 6.57 5.38
C THR A 143 -2.59 6.21 6.13
N THR A 144 -3.20 7.19 6.77
CA THR A 144 -4.50 7.02 7.44
C THR A 144 -5.67 7.20 6.49
N LYS A 145 -5.41 7.80 5.31
CA LYS A 145 -6.41 8.11 4.29
C LYS A 145 -5.79 8.00 2.91
N GLY A 146 -6.21 7.02 2.16
CA GLY A 146 -5.77 6.80 0.80
C GLY A 146 -6.84 6.13 -0.03
N PHE A 147 -6.63 6.11 -1.32
CA PHE A 147 -7.51 5.49 -2.30
C PHE A 147 -6.69 4.60 -3.22
N ILE A 148 -7.25 3.48 -3.64
CA ILE A 148 -6.73 2.74 -4.78
C ILE A 148 -7.24 3.44 -6.04
N THR A 149 -6.32 4.08 -6.76
CA THR A 149 -6.65 4.92 -7.91
C THR A 149 -6.49 4.21 -9.24
N THR A 150 -5.64 3.20 -9.27
CA THR A 150 -5.36 2.43 -10.49
C THR A 150 -5.20 0.96 -10.14
N LEU A 151 -5.77 0.11 -10.98
CA LEU A 151 -5.50 -1.33 -11.01
C LEU A 151 -4.78 -1.62 -12.32
N ASP A 152 -3.71 -2.40 -12.25
CA ASP A 152 -2.95 -2.80 -13.43
C ASP A 152 -3.67 -3.96 -14.15
N ASP A 153 -3.26 -4.19 -15.40
CA ASP A 153 -3.75 -5.33 -16.17
C ASP A 153 -3.41 -6.65 -15.50
N ILE A 154 -4.39 -7.54 -15.37
CA ILE A 154 -4.25 -8.84 -14.75
C ILE A 154 -4.00 -9.88 -15.83
N SER A 155 -2.87 -10.61 -15.75
CA SER A 155 -2.55 -11.68 -16.69
C SER A 155 -2.81 -13.06 -16.07
N PHE A 156 -3.56 -13.87 -16.77
CA PHE A 156 -3.83 -15.27 -16.41
C PHE A 156 -3.04 -16.16 -17.37
N ALA A 157 -1.82 -16.54 -17.01
CA ALA A 157 -0.95 -17.36 -17.85
C ALA A 157 -0.50 -18.64 -17.13
N PRO A 158 -0.42 -19.79 -17.83
CA PRO A 158 0.09 -21.02 -17.22
C PRO A 158 1.53 -20.85 -16.73
N GLY A 159 1.81 -21.29 -15.51
CA GLY A 159 3.16 -21.24 -14.93
C GLY A 159 3.59 -19.91 -14.33
N SER A 160 2.72 -18.90 -14.34
CA SER A 160 2.95 -17.61 -13.70
C SER A 160 1.98 -17.39 -12.55
N ALA A 161 2.43 -16.75 -11.47
CA ALA A 161 1.51 -16.28 -10.44
C ALA A 161 0.60 -15.19 -11.02
N ILE A 162 -0.65 -15.16 -10.59
CA ILE A 162 -1.54 -14.04 -10.88
C ILE A 162 -1.04 -12.86 -10.03
N THR A 163 -0.78 -11.73 -10.68
CA THR A 163 -0.34 -10.52 -10.00
C THR A 163 -1.45 -9.47 -10.08
N TRP A 164 -1.83 -8.95 -8.92
CA TRP A 164 -2.79 -7.89 -8.75
C TRP A 164 -2.02 -6.59 -8.49
N GLY A 165 -1.72 -5.85 -9.55
CA GLY A 165 -1.06 -4.55 -9.42
C GLY A 165 -2.06 -3.47 -9.03
N ALA A 166 -1.73 -2.69 -8.01
CA ALA A 166 -2.55 -1.57 -7.56
C ALA A 166 -1.69 -0.35 -7.25
N THR A 167 -2.25 0.83 -7.46
CA THR A 167 -1.64 2.09 -7.05
C THR A 167 -2.51 2.74 -6.00
N VAL A 168 -1.94 2.91 -4.81
CA VAL A 168 -2.53 3.64 -3.70
C VAL A 168 -2.09 5.10 -3.75
N SER A 169 -3.03 6.02 -3.74
CA SER A 169 -2.79 7.47 -3.74
C SER A 169 -3.21 8.08 -2.41
N ALA A 170 -2.40 8.97 -1.86
CA ALA A 170 -2.72 9.70 -0.63
C ALA A 170 -2.02 11.06 -0.59
N ASP A 171 -2.66 12.01 0.08
CA ASP A 171 -2.12 13.36 0.28
C ASP A 171 -0.98 13.39 1.29
N ALA A 172 -1.00 12.46 2.26
CA ALA A 172 0.00 12.40 3.32
C ALA A 172 0.46 10.96 3.57
N TRP A 173 1.76 10.77 3.54
CA TRP A 173 2.44 9.52 3.86
C TRP A 173 3.34 9.72 5.06
N LYS A 174 3.36 8.75 5.96
CA LYS A 174 4.25 8.71 7.12
C LYS A 174 5.25 7.57 6.93
N LEU A 175 6.53 7.91 6.90
CA LEU A 175 7.63 6.96 6.89
C LEU A 175 8.25 6.92 8.28
N ILE A 176 8.38 5.74 8.87
CA ILE A 176 9.05 5.51 10.15
C ILE A 176 10.12 4.46 9.92
N LEU A 177 11.29 4.75 10.46
CA LEU A 177 12.46 3.87 10.47
C LEU A 177 12.77 3.56 11.94
N ASP A 178 12.85 2.28 12.27
CA ASP A 178 13.23 1.78 13.60
C ASP A 178 14.47 0.92 13.44
N ASP A 179 15.54 1.23 14.16
CA ASP A 179 16.82 0.51 14.12
C ASP A 179 16.87 -0.70 15.07
N GLY A 180 15.77 -0.98 15.75
CA GLY A 180 15.65 -2.12 16.68
C GLY A 180 16.56 -2.02 17.91
N GLN A 181 17.27 -0.91 18.11
CA GLN A 181 18.18 -0.74 19.24
C GLN A 181 17.41 -0.32 20.50
N VAL A 182 17.29 -1.23 21.46
CA VAL A 182 16.70 -0.93 22.76
C VAL A 182 17.79 -0.44 23.70
N THR A 183 17.65 0.77 24.24
CA THR A 183 18.56 1.27 25.31
C THR A 183 18.18 0.60 26.63
N THR A 184 19.06 -0.21 27.17
CA THR A 184 18.94 -0.80 28.53
C THR A 184 19.34 0.19 29.61
#